data_f39daacb4dd7ea0b1538b1c6dd9b2e5a
#
_entry.id   f39daacb4dd7ea0b1538b1c6dd9b2e5a
#
_cell.length_a   1.000
_cell.length_b   1.000
_cell.length_c   1.000
_cell.angle_alpha   90.00
_cell.angle_beta   90.00
_cell.angle_gamma   90.00
#
_symmetry.space_group_name_H-M   'P 1'
#
loop_
_entity.id
_entity.type
_entity.pdbx_description
1 polymer ?
#
loop_
_entity_poly.entity_id
_entity_poly.type
_entity_poly.pdbx_seq_one_letter_code
_entity_poly.pdbx_strand_id
1 'polypeptide(L)'
;MDTEDLRLAVYRAFAETGRAPRVRELALQSGTDVPSVAAGLAELARARHVILGEAGEIVMAHPFSAVPLGFSAMGARTLWWGGCAWDSFALPHLLRGEDGVLVATRCPGCGRPHAWNVTRHRPPDGGQVAHFLVPAARMWDDVVHTCAHQRLFCSADCVEAWLTATGSARGYVMDLGTLWRLAEHWYDGRLDRGYVRREPSQAAAYLRGVGLTGPFWGL
;
A
#
# COMPACT_ATOMS: atom_id res chain seq x y z
N MET A 1 0.01 -21.59 16.40
CA MET A 1 0.49 -20.18 16.23
C MET A 1 -0.71 -19.29 16.44
N ASP A 2 -0.63 -18.28 17.31
CA ASP A 2 -1.73 -17.33 17.42
C ASP A 2 -1.83 -16.41 16.18
N THR A 3 -2.97 -15.73 16.05
CA THR A 3 -3.24 -14.89 14.86
C THR A 3 -2.28 -13.70 14.75
N GLU A 4 -1.80 -13.18 15.89
CA GLU A 4 -0.85 -12.08 15.93
C GLU A 4 0.57 -12.53 15.52
N ASP A 5 1.02 -13.71 15.95
CA ASP A 5 2.28 -14.29 15.50
C ASP A 5 2.26 -14.54 14.00
N LEU A 6 1.13 -15.04 13.47
CA LEU A 6 0.94 -15.24 12.04
C LEU A 6 0.98 -13.92 11.27
N ARG A 7 0.30 -12.89 11.77
CA ARG A 7 0.36 -11.55 11.20
C ARG A 7 1.78 -11.03 11.10
N LEU A 8 2.52 -11.10 12.21
CA LEU A 8 3.93 -10.66 12.25
C LEU A 8 4.82 -11.47 11.30
N ALA A 9 4.64 -12.79 11.21
CA ALA A 9 5.40 -13.63 10.29
C ALA A 9 5.18 -13.21 8.83
N VAL A 10 3.92 -12.94 8.42
CA VAL A 10 3.60 -12.45 7.09
C VAL A 10 4.26 -11.11 6.81
N TYR A 11 4.11 -10.13 7.70
CA TYR A 11 4.65 -8.78 7.49
C TYR A 11 6.18 -8.74 7.49
N ARG A 12 6.83 -9.51 8.37
CA ARG A 12 8.30 -9.63 8.42
C ARG A 12 8.85 -10.29 7.15
N ALA A 13 8.21 -11.35 6.66
CA ALA A 13 8.60 -11.99 5.42
C ALA A 13 8.58 -10.99 4.25
N PHE A 14 7.51 -10.19 4.11
CA PHE A 14 7.48 -9.14 3.11
C PHE A 14 8.58 -8.08 3.33
N ALA A 15 8.73 -7.58 4.54
CA ALA A 15 9.71 -6.54 4.85
C ALA A 15 11.14 -6.99 4.52
N GLU A 16 11.49 -8.24 4.84
CA GLU A 16 12.84 -8.77 4.69
C GLU A 16 13.13 -9.26 3.27
N THR A 17 12.14 -9.88 2.61
CA THR A 17 12.37 -10.60 1.34
C THR A 17 11.70 -9.96 0.12
N GLY A 18 10.80 -9.01 0.32
CA GLY A 18 9.97 -8.42 -0.75
C GLY A 18 8.88 -9.36 -1.29
N ARG A 19 8.68 -10.54 -0.68
CA ARG A 19 7.77 -11.58 -1.18
C ARG A 19 6.78 -12.05 -0.12
N ALA A 20 5.58 -12.43 -0.56
CA ALA A 20 4.63 -13.12 0.30
C ALA A 20 5.17 -14.48 0.72
N PRO A 21 5.10 -14.83 2.01
CA PRO A 21 5.41 -16.19 2.44
C PRO A 21 4.30 -17.14 1.96
N ARG A 22 4.68 -18.36 1.60
CA ARG A 22 3.72 -19.41 1.25
C ARG A 22 3.10 -20.00 2.52
N VAL A 23 1.87 -20.49 2.44
CA VAL A 23 1.17 -21.12 3.58
C VAL A 23 1.99 -22.26 4.18
N ARG A 24 2.64 -23.08 3.34
CA ARG A 24 3.52 -24.17 3.79
C ARG A 24 4.76 -23.69 4.52
N GLU A 25 5.35 -22.57 4.10
CA GLU A 25 6.51 -21.95 4.76
C GLU A 25 6.14 -21.46 6.15
N LEU A 26 4.97 -20.78 6.28
CA LEU A 26 4.43 -20.36 7.55
C LEU A 26 4.12 -21.55 8.48
N ALA A 27 3.58 -22.64 7.94
CA ALA A 27 3.29 -23.87 8.69
C ALA A 27 4.58 -24.50 9.24
N LEU A 28 5.62 -24.62 8.41
CA LEU A 28 6.92 -25.14 8.82
C LEU A 28 7.60 -24.26 9.89
N GLN A 29 7.60 -22.94 9.70
CA GLN A 29 8.22 -21.98 10.63
C GLN A 29 7.54 -22.00 12.01
N SER A 30 6.23 -22.22 12.04
CA SER A 30 5.45 -22.19 13.27
C SER A 30 5.25 -23.55 13.95
N GLY A 31 5.67 -24.64 13.32
CA GLY A 31 5.37 -26.00 13.79
C GLY A 31 3.87 -26.32 13.79
N THR A 32 3.08 -25.64 12.96
CA THR A 32 1.63 -25.76 12.86
C THR A 32 1.26 -26.41 11.51
N ASP A 33 0.10 -27.07 11.43
CA ASP A 33 -0.35 -27.67 10.17
C ASP A 33 -0.87 -26.60 9.17
N VAL A 34 -0.87 -26.97 7.88
CA VAL A 34 -1.30 -26.07 6.79
C VAL A 34 -2.76 -25.62 6.92
N PRO A 35 -3.75 -26.48 7.27
CA PRO A 35 -5.13 -26.05 7.51
C PRO A 35 -5.27 -24.98 8.60
N SER A 36 -4.56 -25.13 9.71
CA SER A 36 -4.57 -24.16 10.82
C SER A 36 -4.01 -22.80 10.38
N VAL A 37 -2.92 -22.78 9.62
CA VAL A 37 -2.37 -21.53 9.05
C VAL A 37 -3.35 -20.89 8.07
N ALA A 38 -3.98 -21.68 7.19
CA ALA A 38 -4.97 -21.17 6.25
C ALA A 38 -6.19 -20.55 6.98
N ALA A 39 -6.66 -21.17 8.05
CA ALA A 39 -7.72 -20.61 8.88
C ALA A 39 -7.30 -19.27 9.54
N GLY A 40 -6.09 -19.18 10.07
CA GLY A 40 -5.54 -17.95 10.63
C GLY A 40 -5.38 -16.83 9.60
N LEU A 41 -4.94 -17.16 8.37
CA LEU A 41 -4.89 -16.20 7.26
C LEU A 41 -6.29 -15.69 6.89
N ALA A 42 -7.30 -16.55 6.89
CA ALA A 42 -8.68 -16.14 6.65
C ALA A 42 -9.20 -15.19 7.76
N GLU A 43 -8.77 -15.37 9.01
CA GLU A 43 -9.07 -14.42 10.09
C GLU A 43 -8.37 -13.08 9.88
N LEU A 44 -7.09 -13.09 9.52
CA LEU A 44 -6.34 -11.88 9.18
C LEU A 44 -6.96 -11.14 7.99
N ALA A 45 -7.49 -11.84 7.00
CA ALA A 45 -8.19 -11.24 5.87
C ALA A 45 -9.52 -10.59 6.30
N ARG A 46 -10.33 -11.26 7.14
CA ARG A 46 -11.55 -10.66 7.72
C ARG A 46 -11.25 -9.43 8.56
N ALA A 47 -10.13 -9.42 9.29
CA ALA A 47 -9.63 -8.27 10.03
C ALA A 47 -8.94 -7.23 9.14
N ARG A 48 -8.89 -7.44 7.82
CA ARG A 48 -8.28 -6.54 6.82
C ARG A 48 -6.77 -6.29 7.05
N HIS A 49 -6.06 -7.29 7.57
CA HIS A 49 -4.60 -7.25 7.66
C HIS A 49 -3.94 -7.74 6.39
N VAL A 50 -4.53 -8.74 5.74
CA VAL A 50 -4.05 -9.30 4.46
C VAL A 50 -5.18 -9.37 3.44
N ILE A 51 -4.84 -9.46 2.18
CA ILE A 51 -5.74 -9.79 1.08
C ILE A 51 -5.31 -11.15 0.55
N LEU A 52 -6.26 -12.06 0.43
CA LEU A 52 -6.05 -13.40 -0.10
C LEU A 52 -6.60 -13.50 -1.52
N GLY A 53 -5.91 -14.24 -2.37
CA GLY A 53 -6.38 -14.65 -3.67
C GLY A 53 -7.35 -15.83 -3.60
N GLU A 54 -7.84 -16.25 -4.75
CA GLU A 54 -8.85 -17.34 -4.86
C GLU A 54 -8.34 -18.70 -4.34
N ALA A 55 -7.05 -18.98 -4.47
CA ALA A 55 -6.42 -20.21 -3.96
C ALA A 55 -5.97 -20.06 -2.48
N GLY A 56 -6.30 -18.96 -1.80
CA GLY A 56 -5.92 -18.69 -0.42
C GLY A 56 -4.49 -18.18 -0.24
N GLU A 57 -3.79 -17.85 -1.32
CA GLU A 57 -2.48 -17.22 -1.29
C GLU A 57 -2.55 -15.75 -0.85
N ILE A 58 -1.48 -15.25 -0.25
CA ILE A 58 -1.40 -13.87 0.17
C ILE A 58 -1.10 -12.99 -1.07
N VAL A 59 -2.04 -12.16 -1.47
CA VAL A 59 -1.91 -11.20 -2.58
C VAL A 59 -1.35 -9.87 -2.09
N MET A 60 -1.79 -9.40 -0.93
CA MET A 60 -1.30 -8.14 -0.35
C MET A 60 -1.28 -8.19 1.18
N ALA A 61 -0.33 -7.47 1.75
CA ALA A 61 -0.28 -7.09 3.16
C ALA A 61 0.23 -5.65 3.24
N HIS A 62 -0.69 -4.67 3.10
CA HIS A 62 -0.33 -3.26 2.94
C HIS A 62 0.72 -2.77 3.96
N PRO A 63 1.76 -2.05 3.48
CA PRO A 63 1.94 -1.48 2.15
C PRO A 63 2.58 -2.41 1.12
N PHE A 64 2.77 -3.70 1.41
CA PHE A 64 3.39 -4.66 0.51
C PHE A 64 2.38 -5.33 -0.41
N SER A 65 2.82 -5.66 -1.62
CA SER A 65 2.06 -6.44 -2.59
C SER A 65 2.87 -7.66 -3.07
N ALA A 66 2.20 -8.79 -3.27
CA ALA A 66 2.77 -9.95 -3.95
C ALA A 66 2.56 -9.90 -5.47
N VAL A 67 1.74 -8.96 -5.95
CA VAL A 67 1.43 -8.76 -7.37
C VAL A 67 1.92 -7.40 -7.84
N PRO A 68 2.41 -7.28 -9.09
CA PRO A 68 2.90 -6.02 -9.64
C PRO A 68 1.72 -5.10 -10.02
N LEU A 69 1.46 -4.07 -9.23
CA LEU A 69 0.42 -3.06 -9.48
C LEU A 69 0.97 -1.77 -10.08
N GLY A 70 2.16 -1.85 -10.71
CA GLY A 70 2.77 -0.75 -11.44
C GLY A 70 3.75 0.10 -10.64
N PHE A 71 4.10 -0.31 -9.41
CA PHE A 71 5.15 0.30 -8.62
C PHE A 71 6.19 -0.74 -8.23
N SER A 72 7.46 -0.37 -8.33
CA SER A 72 8.56 -1.06 -7.69
C SER A 72 9.24 -0.11 -6.70
N ALA A 73 9.66 -0.66 -5.58
CA ALA A 73 10.30 0.07 -4.50
C ALA A 73 11.57 -0.66 -4.10
N MET A 74 12.74 -0.01 -4.26
CA MET A 74 14.05 -0.59 -3.98
C MET A 74 14.68 0.09 -2.78
N GLY A 75 14.89 -0.67 -1.72
CA GLY A 75 15.69 -0.28 -0.57
C GLY A 75 17.17 -0.62 -0.77
N ALA A 76 17.93 -0.65 0.32
CA ALA A 76 19.36 -0.93 0.26
C ALA A 76 19.66 -2.36 -0.26
N ARG A 77 18.81 -3.33 0.02
CA ARG A 77 19.02 -4.74 -0.35
C ARG A 77 17.78 -5.44 -0.90
N THR A 78 16.60 -4.91 -0.65
CA THR A 78 15.32 -5.60 -0.95
C THR A 78 14.52 -4.80 -1.95
N LEU A 79 13.97 -5.51 -2.92
CA LEU A 79 13.02 -4.99 -3.88
C LEU A 79 11.61 -5.44 -3.47
N TRP A 80 10.71 -4.48 -3.30
CA TRP A 80 9.29 -4.72 -3.04
C TRP A 80 8.43 -4.32 -4.24
N TRP A 81 7.33 -5.02 -4.42
CA TRP A 81 6.21 -4.43 -5.13
C TRP A 81 5.44 -3.55 -4.15
N GLY A 82 5.36 -2.26 -4.43
CA GLY A 82 4.43 -1.37 -3.75
C GLY A 82 3.01 -1.65 -4.24
N GLY A 83 2.03 -1.67 -3.33
CA GLY A 83 0.64 -1.88 -3.71
C GLY A 83 0.12 -0.78 -4.61
N CYS A 84 0.32 0.48 -4.21
CA CYS A 84 -0.13 1.67 -4.93
C CYS A 84 0.83 2.85 -4.69
N ALA A 85 0.46 4.04 -5.17
CA ALA A 85 1.22 5.26 -4.89
C ALA A 85 1.35 5.52 -3.37
N TRP A 86 0.25 5.38 -2.63
CA TRP A 86 0.23 5.55 -1.18
C TRP A 86 1.13 4.54 -0.48
N ASP A 87 0.95 3.26 -0.78
CA ASP A 87 1.72 2.16 -0.20
C ASP A 87 3.22 2.31 -0.48
N SER A 88 3.57 2.64 -1.73
CA SER A 88 4.97 2.79 -2.14
C SER A 88 5.67 3.93 -1.41
N PHE A 89 4.97 5.06 -1.20
CA PHE A 89 5.49 6.20 -0.45
C PHE A 89 5.57 5.93 1.06
N ALA A 90 4.80 4.96 1.56
CA ALA A 90 4.81 4.59 2.97
C ALA A 90 5.96 3.64 3.37
N LEU A 91 6.58 2.95 2.40
CA LEU A 91 7.64 1.97 2.69
C LEU A 91 8.81 2.54 3.52
N PRO A 92 9.43 3.70 3.18
CA PRO A 92 10.53 4.22 3.99
C PRO A 92 10.11 4.63 5.41
N HIS A 93 8.84 4.97 5.62
CA HIS A 93 8.32 5.32 6.95
C HIS A 93 8.10 4.08 7.81
N LEU A 94 7.66 2.97 7.21
CA LEU A 94 7.44 1.70 7.90
C LEU A 94 8.74 0.94 8.16
N LEU A 95 9.67 0.95 7.19
CA LEU A 95 10.91 0.17 7.22
C LEU A 95 12.03 0.97 7.89
N ARG A 96 12.13 0.86 9.20
CA ARG A 96 13.07 1.66 10.03
C ARG A 96 14.55 1.52 9.64
N GLY A 97 14.93 0.43 8.95
CA GLY A 97 16.29 0.19 8.47
C GLY A 97 16.61 0.84 7.12
N GLU A 98 15.63 1.50 6.47
CA GLU A 98 15.80 2.17 5.19
C GLU A 98 15.80 3.70 5.39
N ASP A 99 16.89 4.38 5.02
CA ASP A 99 16.95 5.86 5.05
C ASP A 99 16.14 6.47 3.91
N GLY A 100 16.01 5.74 2.81
CA GLY A 100 15.20 6.08 1.65
C GLY A 100 14.94 4.86 0.79
N VAL A 101 13.85 4.90 0.04
CA VAL A 101 13.43 3.85 -0.89
C VAL A 101 13.27 4.47 -2.28
N LEU A 102 13.94 3.90 -3.28
CA LEU A 102 13.76 4.29 -4.68
C LEU A 102 12.44 3.74 -5.20
N VAL A 103 11.43 4.59 -5.30
CA VAL A 103 10.12 4.25 -5.84
C VAL A 103 10.09 4.57 -7.32
N ALA A 104 9.78 3.56 -8.16
CA ALA A 104 9.71 3.71 -9.61
C ALA A 104 8.34 3.28 -10.15
N THR A 105 7.84 4.01 -11.15
CA THR A 105 6.58 3.74 -11.85
C THR A 105 6.58 4.36 -13.24
N ARG A 106 5.47 4.20 -13.97
CA ARG A 106 5.20 4.91 -15.24
C ARG A 106 3.90 5.70 -15.14
N CYS A 107 3.90 6.87 -15.75
CA CYS A 107 2.69 7.67 -15.90
C CYS A 107 1.65 6.91 -16.76
N PRO A 108 0.44 6.64 -16.26
CA PRO A 108 -0.56 5.94 -17.06
C PRO A 108 -1.05 6.74 -18.29
N GLY A 109 -0.97 8.07 -18.22
CA GLY A 109 -1.45 8.94 -19.30
C GLY A 109 -0.49 9.01 -20.49
N CYS A 110 0.84 8.99 -20.27
CA CYS A 110 1.82 9.18 -21.36
C CYS A 110 2.96 8.15 -21.39
N GLY A 111 2.98 7.18 -20.46
CA GLY A 111 4.00 6.14 -20.39
C GLY A 111 5.38 6.60 -19.89
N ARG A 112 5.58 7.90 -19.57
CA ARG A 112 6.87 8.42 -19.09
C ARG A 112 7.26 7.72 -17.80
N PRO A 113 8.52 7.22 -17.69
CA PRO A 113 9.00 6.64 -16.45
C PRO A 113 9.27 7.73 -15.41
N HIS A 114 9.05 7.39 -14.15
CA HIS A 114 9.35 8.22 -12.99
C HIS A 114 10.07 7.39 -11.94
N ALA A 115 10.97 8.04 -11.19
CA ALA A 115 11.59 7.48 -10.01
C ALA A 115 11.89 8.59 -8.99
N TRP A 116 11.66 8.29 -7.71
CA TRP A 116 11.95 9.19 -6.59
C TRP A 116 12.65 8.42 -5.50
N ASN A 117 13.68 9.01 -4.91
CA ASN A 117 14.17 8.54 -3.62
C ASN A 117 13.27 9.13 -2.53
N VAL A 118 12.29 8.34 -2.08
CA VAL A 118 11.35 8.73 -1.03
C VAL A 118 12.01 8.50 0.32
N THR A 119 12.12 9.55 1.13
CA THR A 119 12.75 9.51 2.46
C THR A 119 11.73 9.83 3.55
N ARG A 120 12.11 9.58 4.81
CA ARG A 120 11.28 9.93 5.99
C ARG A 120 11.33 11.40 6.36
N HIS A 121 12.25 12.19 5.79
CA HIS A 121 12.56 13.51 6.30
C HIS A 121 11.87 14.64 5.53
N ARG A 122 11.59 14.41 4.26
CA ARG A 122 10.93 15.39 3.39
C ARG A 122 10.27 14.73 2.19
N PRO A 123 9.21 15.33 1.66
CA PRO A 123 8.61 14.87 0.41
C PRO A 123 9.62 14.99 -0.74
N PRO A 124 9.53 14.12 -1.76
CA PRO A 124 10.31 14.29 -2.97
C PRO A 124 9.88 15.54 -3.74
N ASP A 125 10.83 16.18 -4.38
CA ASP A 125 10.57 17.32 -5.26
C ASP A 125 9.95 16.84 -6.58
N GLY A 126 9.08 17.65 -7.18
CA GLY A 126 8.52 17.42 -8.51
C GLY A 126 7.11 17.99 -8.67
N GLY A 127 6.72 18.19 -9.93
CA GLY A 127 5.37 18.66 -10.31
C GLY A 127 4.39 17.52 -10.63
N GLN A 128 4.76 16.27 -10.35
CA GLN A 128 3.90 15.11 -10.56
C GLN A 128 2.74 15.11 -9.56
N VAL A 129 1.65 14.46 -9.94
CA VAL A 129 0.45 14.35 -9.12
C VAL A 129 0.06 12.90 -8.91
N ALA A 130 -0.48 12.61 -7.74
CA ALA A 130 -1.16 11.36 -7.49
C ALA A 130 -2.64 11.50 -7.84
N HIS A 131 -3.21 10.48 -8.46
CA HIS A 131 -4.64 10.36 -8.71
C HIS A 131 -5.17 9.07 -8.10
N PHE A 132 -6.23 9.18 -7.31
CA PHE A 132 -6.94 8.07 -6.68
C PHE A 132 -8.34 7.99 -7.26
N LEU A 133 -8.65 6.90 -7.94
CA LEU A 133 -9.92 6.73 -8.65
C LEU A 133 -11.07 6.37 -7.70
N VAL A 134 -10.82 5.47 -6.75
CA VAL A 134 -11.85 4.87 -5.90
C VAL A 134 -12.00 5.68 -4.60
N PRO A 135 -13.21 6.18 -4.28
CA PRO A 135 -13.46 6.87 -3.02
C PRO A 135 -13.19 6.01 -1.78
N ALA A 136 -12.78 6.66 -0.68
CA ALA A 136 -12.35 5.99 0.55
C ALA A 136 -13.38 4.97 1.09
N ALA A 137 -14.67 5.28 1.00
CA ALA A 137 -15.75 4.39 1.45
C ALA A 137 -15.81 3.06 0.68
N ARG A 138 -15.26 3.01 -0.53
CA ARG A 138 -15.30 1.85 -1.43
C ARG A 138 -13.95 1.16 -1.63
N MET A 139 -12.87 1.66 -1.02
CA MET A 139 -11.52 1.13 -1.23
C MET A 139 -11.37 -0.35 -0.83
N TRP A 140 -12.26 -0.84 0.05
CA TRP A 140 -12.25 -2.23 0.52
C TRP A 140 -13.23 -3.16 -0.24
N ASP A 141 -13.99 -2.65 -1.20
CA ASP A 141 -14.89 -3.48 -2.03
C ASP A 141 -14.05 -4.38 -2.95
N ASP A 142 -12.99 -3.82 -3.56
CA ASP A 142 -11.98 -4.52 -4.33
C ASP A 142 -10.64 -3.81 -4.12
N VAL A 143 -9.81 -4.36 -3.24
CA VAL A 143 -8.55 -3.75 -2.82
C VAL A 143 -7.51 -3.76 -3.94
N VAL A 144 -7.45 -4.83 -4.72
CA VAL A 144 -6.50 -4.96 -5.83
C VAL A 144 -6.82 -3.95 -6.92
N HIS A 145 -8.10 -3.82 -7.28
CA HIS A 145 -8.57 -2.78 -8.20
C HIS A 145 -8.26 -1.37 -7.68
N THR A 146 -8.57 -1.12 -6.40
CA THR A 146 -8.30 0.17 -5.77
C THR A 146 -6.82 0.55 -5.85
N CYS A 147 -5.93 -0.35 -5.46
CA CYS A 147 -4.49 -0.11 -5.49
C CYS A 147 -3.96 0.03 -6.92
N ALA A 148 -4.47 -0.74 -7.88
CA ALA A 148 -4.11 -0.59 -9.29
C ALA A 148 -4.48 0.80 -9.86
N HIS A 149 -5.42 1.52 -9.22
CA HIS A 149 -5.93 2.82 -9.66
C HIS A 149 -5.56 4.00 -8.73
N GLN A 150 -4.63 3.80 -7.81
CA GLN A 150 -3.97 4.86 -7.05
C GLN A 150 -2.57 5.10 -7.66
N ARG A 151 -2.50 5.98 -8.65
CA ARG A 151 -1.36 6.11 -9.57
C ARG A 151 -0.71 7.48 -9.52
N LEU A 152 0.52 7.58 -10.06
CA LEU A 152 1.27 8.83 -10.22
C LEU A 152 1.33 9.21 -11.70
N PHE A 153 1.09 10.48 -11.98
CA PHE A 153 1.04 11.08 -13.31
C PHE A 153 2.02 12.23 -13.43
N CYS A 154 2.43 12.55 -14.67
CA CYS A 154 3.30 13.71 -14.94
C CYS A 154 2.67 15.03 -14.50
N SER A 155 1.35 15.19 -14.70
CA SER A 155 0.56 16.40 -14.45
C SER A 155 -0.92 16.07 -14.41
N ALA A 156 -1.75 17.06 -14.04
CA ALA A 156 -3.19 16.97 -14.12
C ALA A 156 -3.67 16.69 -15.56
N ASP A 157 -3.01 17.25 -16.59
CA ASP A 157 -3.36 17.00 -17.99
C ASP A 157 -3.20 15.52 -18.36
N CYS A 158 -2.16 14.86 -17.83
CA CYS A 158 -1.99 13.42 -18.02
C CYS A 158 -3.08 12.60 -17.31
N VAL A 159 -3.61 13.09 -16.19
CA VAL A 159 -4.78 12.48 -15.53
C VAL A 159 -6.01 12.60 -16.41
N GLU A 160 -6.33 13.81 -16.91
CA GLU A 160 -7.49 14.04 -17.80
C GLU A 160 -7.41 13.21 -19.09
N ALA A 161 -6.23 13.15 -19.72
CA ALA A 161 -6.01 12.30 -20.89
C ALA A 161 -6.27 10.82 -20.60
N TRP A 162 -5.81 10.33 -19.45
CA TRP A 162 -6.03 8.94 -19.03
C TRP A 162 -7.51 8.68 -18.71
N LEU A 163 -8.19 9.59 -17.99
CA LEU A 163 -9.62 9.47 -17.69
C LEU A 163 -10.46 9.39 -18.97
N THR A 164 -10.14 10.25 -19.95
CA THR A 164 -10.80 10.25 -21.25
C THR A 164 -10.57 8.93 -22.01
N ALA A 165 -9.33 8.45 -22.04
CA ALA A 165 -8.97 7.22 -22.73
C ALA A 165 -9.59 5.96 -22.12
N THR A 166 -9.80 5.95 -20.80
CA THR A 166 -10.37 4.80 -20.05
C THR A 166 -11.87 4.90 -19.81
N GLY A 167 -12.50 6.04 -20.07
CA GLY A 167 -13.89 6.30 -19.72
C GLY A 167 -14.14 6.33 -18.21
N SER A 168 -13.09 6.57 -17.42
CA SER A 168 -13.17 6.54 -15.96
C SER A 168 -13.74 7.86 -15.42
N ALA A 169 -14.49 7.78 -14.31
CA ALA A 169 -14.93 8.97 -13.60
C ALA A 169 -13.74 9.66 -12.90
N ARG A 170 -13.87 10.97 -12.70
CA ARG A 170 -12.85 11.75 -12.00
C ARG A 170 -12.76 11.33 -10.54
N GLY A 171 -11.56 10.96 -10.10
CA GLY A 171 -11.22 10.67 -8.72
C GLY A 171 -10.64 11.89 -7.98
N TYR A 172 -9.74 11.65 -7.06
CA TYR A 172 -9.06 12.67 -6.26
C TYR A 172 -7.62 12.86 -6.75
N VAL A 173 -7.22 14.12 -6.96
CA VAL A 173 -5.87 14.49 -7.37
C VAL A 173 -5.18 15.22 -6.21
N MET A 174 -3.93 14.87 -5.93
CA MET A 174 -3.08 15.52 -4.94
C MET A 174 -1.63 15.62 -5.42
N ASP A 175 -0.88 16.58 -4.87
CA ASP A 175 0.55 16.71 -5.11
C ASP A 175 1.37 15.66 -4.35
N LEU A 176 2.68 15.57 -4.66
CA LEU A 176 3.60 14.63 -4.02
C LEU A 176 3.77 14.91 -2.52
N GLY A 177 3.72 16.18 -2.11
CA GLY A 177 3.83 16.56 -0.71
C GLY A 177 2.64 16.08 0.11
N THR A 178 1.44 16.19 -0.42
CA THR A 178 0.21 15.66 0.22
C THR A 178 0.22 14.12 0.26
N LEU A 179 0.63 13.47 -0.83
CA LEU A 179 0.80 12.02 -0.87
C LEU A 179 1.81 11.54 0.18
N TRP A 180 2.94 12.24 0.31
CA TRP A 180 3.98 11.91 1.28
C TRP A 180 3.46 12.05 2.73
N ARG A 181 2.78 13.16 3.07
CA ARG A 181 2.14 13.31 4.39
C ARG A 181 1.08 12.25 4.66
N LEU A 182 0.30 11.88 3.63
CA LEU A 182 -0.69 10.80 3.74
C LEU A 182 -0.02 9.45 4.04
N ALA A 183 1.17 9.22 3.49
CA ALA A 183 1.91 7.97 3.65
C ALA A 183 2.68 7.89 4.98
N GLU A 184 3.12 9.04 5.52
CA GLU A 184 4.12 9.16 6.59
C GLU A 184 3.80 8.34 7.85
N HIS A 185 2.58 8.45 8.37
CA HIS A 185 2.18 7.78 9.62
C HIS A 185 1.02 6.79 9.47
N TRP A 186 0.59 6.52 8.23
CA TRP A 186 -0.59 5.66 8.03
C TRP A 186 -0.37 4.23 8.50
N TYR A 187 0.84 3.72 8.33
CA TYR A 187 1.19 2.35 8.66
C TYR A 187 2.04 2.21 9.93
N ASP A 188 2.14 3.26 10.76
CA ASP A 188 2.90 3.21 12.00
C ASP A 188 2.52 2.03 12.88
N GLY A 189 3.53 1.35 13.43
CA GLY A 189 3.36 0.19 14.30
C GLY A 189 2.96 -1.11 13.59
N ARG A 190 2.75 -1.11 12.26
CA ARG A 190 2.25 -2.30 11.55
C ARG A 190 3.19 -3.51 11.61
N LEU A 191 4.48 -3.31 11.81
CA LEU A 191 5.48 -4.36 12.04
C LEU A 191 5.66 -4.69 13.53
N ASP A 192 5.03 -3.95 14.42
CA ASP A 192 5.15 -4.15 15.87
C ASP A 192 4.04 -5.09 16.37
N ARG A 193 4.31 -5.78 17.50
CA ARG A 193 3.32 -6.60 18.17
C ARG A 193 2.21 -5.73 18.77
N GLY A 194 0.98 -6.20 18.69
CA GLY A 194 -0.18 -5.50 19.23
C GLY A 194 -0.68 -4.35 18.36
N TYR A 195 -0.26 -4.29 17.07
CA TYR A 195 -0.78 -3.31 16.14
C TYR A 195 -2.31 -3.39 16.02
N VAL A 196 -2.95 -2.26 16.22
CA VAL A 196 -4.39 -2.08 16.03
C VAL A 196 -4.64 -1.12 14.88
N ARG A 197 -5.53 -1.48 13.97
CA ARG A 197 -5.95 -0.59 12.88
C ARG A 197 -6.69 0.62 13.45
N ARG A 198 -6.51 1.77 12.78
CA ARG A 198 -7.26 2.98 13.13
C ARG A 198 -8.77 2.74 13.02
N GLU A 199 -9.50 3.14 14.04
CA GLU A 199 -10.95 3.25 13.99
C GLU A 199 -11.38 4.32 12.98
N PRO A 200 -12.60 4.25 12.41
CA PRO A 200 -13.06 5.21 11.41
C PRO A 200 -12.89 6.68 11.81
N SER A 201 -13.17 7.02 13.07
CA SER A 201 -12.98 8.38 13.59
C SER A 201 -11.51 8.82 13.63
N GLN A 202 -10.61 7.92 14.00
CA GLN A 202 -9.16 8.16 14.01
C GLN A 202 -8.63 8.29 12.59
N ALA A 203 -9.12 7.46 11.65
CA ALA A 203 -8.78 7.56 10.24
C ALA A 203 -9.23 8.91 9.66
N ALA A 204 -10.46 9.34 9.93
CA ALA A 204 -10.99 10.63 9.51
C ALA A 204 -10.17 11.80 10.09
N ALA A 205 -9.81 11.74 11.36
CA ALA A 205 -8.96 12.76 12.00
C ALA A 205 -7.57 12.83 11.34
N TYR A 206 -6.96 11.67 11.06
CA TYR A 206 -5.68 11.59 10.36
C TYR A 206 -5.77 12.22 8.96
N LEU A 207 -6.77 11.84 8.16
CA LEU A 207 -6.96 12.36 6.81
C LEU A 207 -7.13 13.89 6.79
N ARG A 208 -7.93 14.45 7.74
CA ARG A 208 -8.04 15.91 7.90
C ARG A 208 -6.70 16.55 8.30
N GLY A 209 -5.95 15.92 9.19
CA GLY A 209 -4.65 16.39 9.65
C GLY A 209 -3.61 16.53 8.53
N VAL A 210 -3.67 15.67 7.50
CA VAL A 210 -2.79 15.76 6.34
C VAL A 210 -3.32 16.65 5.21
N GLY A 211 -4.48 17.32 5.44
CA GLY A 211 -5.06 18.29 4.52
C GLY A 211 -6.06 17.70 3.51
N LEU A 212 -6.49 16.45 3.71
CA LEU A 212 -7.51 15.82 2.85
C LEU A 212 -8.92 16.17 3.35
N THR A 213 -9.81 16.52 2.43
CA THR A 213 -11.18 16.95 2.75
C THR A 213 -12.15 16.48 1.66
N GLY A 214 -13.45 16.55 2.00
CA GLY A 214 -14.53 16.36 1.05
C GLY A 214 -15.03 14.92 0.91
N PRO A 215 -16.07 14.73 0.10
CA PRO A 215 -16.84 13.48 0.04
C PRO A 215 -16.03 12.28 -0.48
N PHE A 216 -14.98 12.51 -1.26
CA PHE A 216 -14.09 11.45 -1.72
C PHE A 216 -13.45 10.69 -0.54
N TRP A 217 -13.12 11.40 0.53
CA TRP A 217 -12.51 10.86 1.74
C TRP A 217 -13.52 10.49 2.84
N GLY A 218 -14.82 10.74 2.60
CA GLY A 218 -15.87 10.57 3.60
C GLY A 218 -15.81 11.61 4.74
N LEU A 219 -15.36 12.83 4.41
CA LEU A 219 -15.09 13.91 5.36
C LEU A 219 -15.98 15.13 5.14
#